data_170f0383a46f9e0fbd7a09c3f9b9b4c5
#
_entry.id   170f0383a46f9e0fbd7a09c3f9b9b4c5
#
_cell.length_a   1.000
_cell.length_b   1.000
_cell.length_c   1.000
_cell.angle_alpha   90.00
_cell.angle_beta   90.00
_cell.angle_gamma   90.00
#
_symmetry.space_group_name_H-M   'P 1'
#
loop_
_entity.id
_entity.type
_entity.pdbx_description
1 polymer ?
#
loop_
_entity_poly.entity_id
_entity_poly.type
_entity_poly.pdbx_seq_one_letter_code
_entity_poly.pdbx_strand_id
1 'polypeptide(L)'
;FAIDNGYNFDDHVRISNSFVVTDPSKIVTNVTLAAADWAAGYIEFANYKDAIETCMGMTLAEFNEAANSNYDGPMALYLVDANGTWDPNWEATDAYYTANGLGYWLTSKSTPVAWAGDDMTYYIETYDGGIAFCRASGSAYNDKTIPVRFVYTMKDDHSRYIEFIVSVVME
;
A
#
# COMPACT_ATOMS: atom_id res chain seq x y z
N PHE A 1 -19.67 -20.38 -26.24
CA PHE A 1 -20.87 -20.83 -26.98
C PHE A 1 -20.64 -20.52 -28.43
N ALA A 2 -20.60 -21.56 -29.28
CA ALA A 2 -20.69 -21.40 -30.72
C ALA A 2 -22.17 -21.37 -31.10
N ILE A 3 -22.61 -20.34 -31.79
CA ILE A 3 -23.92 -20.33 -32.40
C ILE A 3 -23.72 -20.92 -33.79
N ASP A 4 -24.15 -22.16 -33.96
CA ASP A 4 -24.21 -22.80 -35.28
C ASP A 4 -25.44 -22.25 -36.00
N ASN A 5 -25.21 -21.47 -37.05
CA ASN A 5 -26.27 -20.97 -37.91
C ASN A 5 -26.57 -21.92 -39.10
N GLY A 6 -25.95 -23.11 -39.09
CA GLY A 6 -26.22 -24.17 -40.08
C GLY A 6 -25.59 -23.97 -41.46
N TYR A 7 -24.74 -22.96 -41.67
CA TYR A 7 -24.27 -22.63 -43.04
C TYR A 7 -22.78 -22.73 -43.30
N ASN A 8 -21.90 -22.51 -42.33
CA ASN A 8 -20.47 -22.71 -42.51
C ASN A 8 -19.70 -22.51 -41.20
N PHE A 9 -18.71 -23.33 -40.92
CA PHE A 9 -17.80 -23.18 -39.78
C PHE A 9 -16.90 -21.94 -39.86
N ASP A 10 -16.77 -21.34 -41.05
CA ASP A 10 -15.92 -20.18 -41.26
C ASP A 10 -16.57 -18.85 -40.82
N ASP A 11 -17.87 -18.85 -40.53
CA ASP A 11 -18.62 -17.66 -40.11
C ASP A 11 -18.79 -17.54 -38.60
N HIS A 12 -18.03 -18.31 -37.81
CA HIS A 12 -18.08 -18.23 -36.35
C HIS A 12 -17.32 -17.00 -35.83
N VAL A 13 -18.04 -16.04 -35.30
CA VAL A 13 -17.44 -14.93 -34.57
C VAL A 13 -16.97 -15.46 -33.19
N ARG A 14 -15.66 -15.60 -33.00
CA ARG A 14 -15.10 -15.83 -31.69
C ARG A 14 -15.10 -14.54 -30.90
N ILE A 15 -16.01 -14.41 -29.95
CA ILE A 15 -15.92 -13.36 -28.94
C ILE A 15 -15.01 -13.89 -27.84
N SER A 16 -13.73 -13.51 -27.85
CA SER A 16 -12.84 -13.75 -26.72
C SER A 16 -12.94 -12.56 -25.76
N ASN A 17 -13.67 -12.73 -24.70
CA ASN A 17 -13.58 -11.79 -23.58
C ASN A 17 -12.41 -12.21 -22.72
N SER A 18 -11.32 -11.44 -22.75
CA SER A 18 -10.27 -11.56 -21.75
C SER A 18 -10.72 -10.81 -20.50
N PHE A 19 -11.03 -11.56 -19.46
CA PHE A 19 -11.23 -10.98 -18.13
C PHE A 19 -9.86 -10.84 -17.47
N VAL A 20 -9.47 -9.62 -17.15
CA VAL A 20 -8.36 -9.40 -16.23
C VAL A 20 -8.94 -9.56 -14.83
N VAL A 21 -8.64 -10.68 -14.19
CA VAL A 21 -8.96 -10.86 -12.76
C VAL A 21 -7.90 -10.08 -12.00
N THR A 22 -8.27 -8.90 -11.51
CA THR A 22 -7.44 -8.16 -10.57
C THR A 22 -7.76 -8.64 -9.16
N ASP A 23 -6.74 -8.95 -8.38
CA ASP A 23 -6.89 -9.23 -6.96
C ASP A 23 -7.31 -7.94 -6.25
N PRO A 24 -8.53 -7.84 -5.72
CA PRO A 24 -9.01 -6.60 -5.11
C PRO A 24 -8.25 -6.23 -3.83
N SER A 25 -7.56 -7.20 -3.23
CA SER A 25 -6.73 -6.95 -2.04
C SER A 25 -5.41 -6.24 -2.36
N LYS A 26 -5.06 -6.04 -3.65
CA LYS A 26 -3.80 -5.43 -4.08
C LYS A 26 -4.03 -4.12 -4.83
N ILE A 27 -3.63 -3.03 -4.20
CA ILE A 27 -3.67 -1.69 -4.76
C ILE A 27 -2.29 -1.34 -5.30
N VAL A 28 -2.18 -1.16 -6.63
CA VAL A 28 -0.94 -0.72 -7.29
C VAL A 28 -1.07 0.77 -7.59
N THR A 29 -0.15 1.59 -7.07
CA THR A 29 -0.20 3.05 -7.22
C THR A 29 1.19 3.68 -7.15
N ASN A 30 1.26 4.99 -7.25
CA ASN A 30 2.50 5.74 -7.09
C ASN A 30 2.27 7.01 -6.27
N VAL A 31 3.35 7.51 -5.69
CA VAL A 31 3.40 8.82 -5.03
C VAL A 31 4.67 9.53 -5.46
N THR A 32 4.60 10.85 -5.64
CA THR A 32 5.75 11.68 -5.99
C THR A 32 6.13 12.57 -4.82
N LEU A 33 7.42 12.58 -4.49
CA LEU A 33 8.01 13.43 -3.46
C LEU A 33 8.96 14.42 -4.13
N ALA A 34 8.66 15.71 -4.03
CA ALA A 34 9.47 16.76 -4.60
C ALA A 34 10.91 16.79 -4.02
N ALA A 35 11.86 17.37 -4.77
CA ALA A 35 13.27 17.50 -4.38
C ALA A 35 13.48 18.52 -3.26
N ALA A 36 12.79 18.36 -2.14
CA ALA A 36 12.87 19.24 -0.98
C ALA A 36 12.80 18.42 0.32
N ASP A 37 13.48 18.88 1.34
CA ASP A 37 13.40 18.30 2.68
C ASP A 37 11.96 18.30 3.17
N TRP A 38 11.52 17.20 3.72
CA TRP A 38 10.17 17.00 4.25
C TRP A 38 9.04 17.16 3.22
N ALA A 39 9.35 17.05 1.92
CA ALA A 39 8.31 17.03 0.90
C ALA A 39 7.39 15.83 1.11
N ALA A 40 6.08 16.10 1.13
CA ALA A 40 5.07 15.08 1.36
C ALA A 40 4.27 14.77 0.09
N GLY A 41 3.85 13.50 -0.02
CA GLY A 41 2.89 13.01 -1.00
C GLY A 41 1.87 12.12 -0.30
N TYR A 42 0.69 11.95 -0.90
CA TYR A 42 -0.44 11.32 -0.23
C TYR A 42 -1.13 10.28 -1.11
N ILE A 43 -1.62 9.23 -0.47
CA ILE A 43 -2.55 8.26 -1.04
C ILE A 43 -3.84 8.32 -0.24
N GLU A 44 -4.92 8.80 -0.87
CA GLU A 44 -6.22 8.93 -0.22
C GLU A 44 -6.97 7.60 -0.23
N PHE A 45 -7.43 7.12 0.90
CA PHE A 45 -8.22 5.88 1.02
C PHE A 45 -9.54 5.95 0.24
N ALA A 46 -10.11 7.14 0.10
CA ALA A 46 -11.35 7.35 -0.65
C ALA A 46 -11.26 6.90 -2.11
N ASN A 47 -10.06 6.96 -2.72
CA ASN A 47 -9.83 6.50 -4.09
C ASN A 47 -9.91 4.98 -4.24
N TYR A 48 -9.87 4.24 -3.14
CA TYR A 48 -9.83 2.77 -3.08
C TYR A 48 -10.95 2.19 -2.21
N LYS A 49 -11.99 2.98 -1.97
CA LYS A 49 -13.09 2.66 -1.05
C LYS A 49 -13.65 1.25 -1.27
N ASP A 50 -14.02 0.93 -2.50
CA ASP A 50 -14.69 -0.35 -2.80
C ASP A 50 -13.77 -1.56 -2.52
N ALA A 51 -12.47 -1.45 -2.83
CA ALA A 51 -11.48 -2.47 -2.54
C ALA A 51 -11.29 -2.64 -1.02
N ILE A 52 -11.14 -1.53 -0.30
CA ILE A 52 -10.97 -1.50 1.16
C ILE A 52 -12.19 -2.14 1.83
N GLU A 53 -13.39 -1.67 1.51
CA GLU A 53 -14.63 -2.18 2.12
C GLU A 53 -14.85 -3.67 1.82
N THR A 54 -14.53 -4.10 0.59
CA THR A 54 -14.66 -5.51 0.20
C THR A 54 -13.68 -6.41 0.93
N CYS A 55 -12.40 -6.03 0.99
CA CYS A 55 -11.34 -6.87 1.54
C CYS A 55 -11.30 -6.84 3.07
N MET A 56 -11.62 -5.69 3.66
CA MET A 56 -11.59 -5.51 5.11
C MET A 56 -12.92 -5.87 5.78
N GLY A 57 -14.03 -5.95 5.02
CA GLY A 57 -15.36 -6.26 5.55
C GLY A 57 -15.86 -5.21 6.55
N MET A 58 -15.52 -3.94 6.33
CA MET A 58 -15.92 -2.79 7.14
C MET A 58 -16.09 -1.56 6.24
N THR A 59 -16.78 -0.56 6.71
CA THR A 59 -16.90 0.71 5.99
C THR A 59 -15.56 1.45 5.93
N LEU A 60 -15.39 2.34 4.95
CA LEU A 60 -14.21 3.18 4.85
C LEU A 60 -13.97 4.02 6.12
N ALA A 61 -15.04 4.47 6.76
CA ALA A 61 -14.96 5.24 8.01
C ALA A 61 -14.39 4.39 9.16
N GLU A 62 -14.89 3.16 9.34
CA GLU A 62 -14.37 2.21 10.34
C GLU A 62 -12.93 1.82 10.05
N PHE A 63 -12.58 1.60 8.77
CA PHE A 63 -11.20 1.36 8.36
C PHE A 63 -10.29 2.52 8.73
N ASN A 64 -10.68 3.75 8.40
CA ASN A 64 -9.92 4.95 8.70
C ASN A 64 -9.71 5.13 10.21
N GLU A 65 -10.75 4.92 11.01
CA GLU A 65 -10.64 4.97 12.48
C GLU A 65 -9.67 3.91 13.01
N ALA A 66 -9.78 2.66 12.54
CA ALA A 66 -8.90 1.57 12.94
C ALA A 66 -7.44 1.80 12.52
N ALA A 67 -7.20 2.30 11.31
CA ALA A 67 -5.85 2.56 10.79
C ALA A 67 -5.16 3.75 11.48
N ASN A 68 -5.94 4.70 12.01
CA ASN A 68 -5.42 5.86 12.76
C ASN A 68 -5.27 5.59 14.26
N SER A 69 -5.74 4.44 14.75
CA SER A 69 -5.56 4.06 16.14
C SER A 69 -4.16 3.53 16.35
N ASN A 70 -3.14 4.16 16.52
CA ASN A 70 -1.75 3.72 16.66
C ASN A 70 -1.57 2.17 16.87
N TYR A 71 -0.39 1.66 17.19
CA TYR A 71 -0.15 0.21 17.30
C TYR A 71 -0.89 -0.50 18.47
N ASP A 72 -1.52 0.21 19.39
CA ASP A 72 -2.40 -0.39 20.42
C ASP A 72 -3.80 -0.68 19.89
N GLY A 73 -4.14 -0.16 18.70
CA GLY A 73 -5.43 -0.35 18.06
C GLY A 73 -5.64 -1.75 17.45
N PRO A 74 -6.80 -1.97 16.83
CA PRO A 74 -7.18 -3.28 16.29
C PRO A 74 -6.48 -3.63 14.98
N MET A 75 -5.85 -2.66 14.33
CA MET A 75 -5.18 -2.82 13.03
C MET A 75 -3.67 -2.78 13.17
N ALA A 76 -2.99 -3.51 12.29
CA ALA A 76 -1.54 -3.47 12.15
C ALA A 76 -1.15 -3.09 10.72
N LEU A 77 0.02 -2.49 10.58
CA LEU A 77 0.69 -2.20 9.32
C LEU A 77 1.99 -3.00 9.26
N TYR A 78 2.12 -3.86 8.24
CA TYR A 78 3.33 -4.65 8.02
C TYR A 78 3.97 -4.32 6.68
N LEU A 79 5.29 -4.27 6.62
CA LEU A 79 6.01 -4.24 5.36
C LEU A 79 6.00 -5.63 4.71
N VAL A 80 5.97 -5.65 3.38
CA VAL A 80 6.01 -6.88 2.59
C VAL A 80 7.36 -6.98 1.90
N ASP A 81 8.04 -8.10 2.06
CA ASP A 81 9.36 -8.33 1.48
C ASP A 81 9.31 -8.57 -0.05
N ALA A 82 10.48 -8.70 -0.68
CA ALA A 82 10.61 -8.92 -2.12
C ALA A 82 9.95 -10.24 -2.60
N ASN A 83 9.76 -11.21 -1.70
CA ASN A 83 9.10 -12.48 -1.99
C ASN A 83 7.58 -12.40 -1.83
N GLY A 84 7.06 -11.27 -1.37
CA GLY A 84 5.63 -11.08 -1.08
C GLY A 84 5.21 -11.62 0.28
N THR A 85 6.18 -11.85 1.16
CA THR A 85 5.92 -12.33 2.53
C THR A 85 5.85 -11.14 3.48
N TRP A 86 4.87 -11.13 4.35
CA TRP A 86 4.74 -10.21 5.47
C TRP A 86 4.66 -11.00 6.77
N ASP A 87 5.34 -10.50 7.80
CA ASP A 87 5.41 -11.19 9.08
C ASP A 87 4.41 -10.59 10.06
N PRO A 88 3.33 -11.33 10.41
CA PRO A 88 2.34 -10.85 11.36
C PRO A 88 2.88 -10.74 12.80
N ASN A 89 4.07 -11.25 13.08
CA ASN A 89 4.72 -11.09 14.38
C ASN A 89 5.63 -9.85 14.43
N TRP A 90 5.78 -9.16 13.29
CA TRP A 90 6.67 -8.01 13.20
C TRP A 90 5.86 -6.73 13.11
N GLU A 91 5.68 -6.07 14.21
CA GLU A 91 5.02 -4.77 14.32
C GLU A 91 6.05 -3.65 14.36
N ALA A 92 5.62 -2.44 14.01
CA ALA A 92 6.40 -1.25 14.27
C ALA A 92 6.70 -1.16 15.78
N THR A 93 7.97 -1.06 16.11
CA THR A 93 8.41 -0.79 17.47
C THR A 93 8.64 0.71 17.64
N ASP A 94 8.74 1.19 18.87
CA ASP A 94 9.03 2.61 19.15
C ASP A 94 10.26 3.14 18.39
N ALA A 95 11.21 2.27 18.02
CA ALA A 95 12.41 2.64 17.29
C ALA A 95 12.15 2.96 15.80
N TYR A 96 11.10 2.37 15.21
CA TYR A 96 10.81 2.51 13.78
C TYR A 96 9.52 3.27 13.51
N TYR A 97 8.77 3.52 14.55
CA TYR A 97 7.42 4.05 14.47
C TYR A 97 7.42 5.57 14.26
N THR A 98 6.49 6.06 13.46
CA THR A 98 6.18 7.47 13.35
C THR A 98 5.21 7.92 14.43
N ALA A 99 5.19 9.19 14.79
CA ALA A 99 4.55 9.64 16.03
C ALA A 99 3.01 9.70 16.00
N ASN A 100 2.38 9.72 14.82
CA ASN A 100 0.97 10.11 14.70
C ASN A 100 0.02 8.97 14.32
N GLY A 101 0.50 7.93 13.62
CA GLY A 101 -0.32 6.81 13.17
C GLY A 101 0.52 5.55 12.95
N LEU A 102 -0.08 4.52 12.39
CA LEU A 102 0.69 3.36 11.96
C LEU A 102 1.68 3.77 10.85
N GLY A 103 2.97 3.48 11.02
CA GLY A 103 3.96 3.91 10.04
C GLY A 103 5.38 3.49 10.33
N TYR A 104 6.28 3.76 9.39
CA TYR A 104 7.69 3.38 9.45
C TYR A 104 8.60 4.45 8.88
N TRP A 105 9.74 4.66 9.52
CA TRP A 105 10.90 5.27 8.91
C TRP A 105 11.59 4.24 8.02
N LEU A 106 11.91 4.61 6.79
CA LEU A 106 12.38 3.69 5.76
C LEU A 106 13.69 4.17 5.12
N THR A 107 14.53 3.18 4.81
CA THR A 107 15.73 3.36 4.00
C THR A 107 15.38 3.49 2.51
N SER A 108 16.38 3.79 1.68
CA SER A 108 16.30 3.76 0.20
C SER A 108 15.91 2.38 -0.38
N LYS A 109 15.96 1.34 0.43
CA LYS A 109 15.56 -0.03 0.07
C LYS A 109 14.23 -0.44 0.68
N SER A 110 13.48 0.52 1.23
CA SER A 110 12.20 0.29 1.89
C SER A 110 12.27 -0.69 3.07
N THR A 111 13.40 -0.73 3.74
CA THR A 111 13.58 -1.46 4.99
C THR A 111 13.44 -0.51 6.17
N PRO A 112 12.88 -0.94 7.30
CA PRO A 112 12.73 -0.09 8.47
C PRO A 112 14.08 0.37 9.02
N VAL A 113 14.08 1.60 9.51
CA VAL A 113 15.24 2.23 10.15
C VAL A 113 14.75 3.09 11.31
N ALA A 114 15.55 3.20 12.37
CA ALA A 114 15.25 4.12 13.45
C ALA A 114 15.32 5.59 12.99
N TRP A 115 14.61 6.48 13.67
CA TRP A 115 14.74 7.92 13.47
C TRP A 115 16.21 8.35 13.46
N ALA A 116 16.59 9.13 12.45
CA ALA A 116 17.96 9.60 12.21
C ALA A 116 19.00 8.47 12.06
N GLY A 117 18.58 7.24 11.81
CA GLY A 117 19.49 6.14 11.48
C GLY A 117 20.08 6.24 10.08
N ASP A 118 21.10 5.42 9.82
CA ASP A 118 21.77 5.40 8.53
C ASP A 118 20.80 5.10 7.38
N ASP A 119 20.93 5.86 6.28
CA ASP A 119 20.10 5.73 5.07
C ASP A 119 18.60 5.99 5.30
N MET A 120 18.22 6.70 6.37
CA MET A 120 16.84 7.15 6.52
C MET A 120 16.47 8.07 5.35
N THR A 121 15.58 7.59 4.49
CA THR A 121 15.28 8.24 3.21
C THR A 121 13.91 8.87 3.17
N TYR A 122 12.91 8.18 3.70
CA TYR A 122 11.52 8.63 3.77
C TYR A 122 10.76 7.91 4.87
N TYR A 123 9.53 8.31 5.11
CA TYR A 123 8.61 7.54 5.93
C TYR A 123 7.26 7.36 5.25
N ILE A 124 6.55 6.34 5.70
CA ILE A 124 5.12 6.15 5.47
C ILE A 124 4.41 6.25 6.80
N GLU A 125 3.25 6.88 6.82
CA GLU A 125 2.46 7.07 8.03
C GLU A 125 0.98 7.18 7.69
N THR A 126 0.14 6.46 8.43
CA THR A 126 -1.31 6.64 8.33
C THR A 126 -1.69 8.00 8.90
N TYR A 127 -2.54 8.72 8.19
CA TYR A 127 -3.18 9.95 8.66
C TYR A 127 -4.68 9.87 8.42
N ASP A 128 -5.44 10.85 8.94
CA ASP A 128 -6.89 10.88 8.76
C ASP A 128 -7.27 10.95 7.28
N GLY A 129 -7.79 9.85 6.75
CA GLY A 129 -8.22 9.70 5.37
C GLY A 129 -7.23 9.04 4.42
N GLY A 130 -6.01 8.67 4.86
CA GLY A 130 -5.04 8.10 3.92
C GLY A 130 -3.68 7.75 4.48
N ILE A 131 -2.69 7.74 3.59
CA ILE A 131 -1.30 7.42 3.87
C ILE A 131 -0.44 8.60 3.41
N ALA A 132 0.33 9.17 4.31
CA ALA A 132 1.35 10.15 4.00
C ALA A 132 2.68 9.45 3.72
N PHE A 133 3.36 9.93 2.69
CA PHE A 133 4.76 9.66 2.40
C PHE A 133 5.51 10.96 2.56
N CYS A 134 6.64 10.94 3.23
CA CYS A 134 7.40 12.16 3.40
C CYS A 134 8.89 11.90 3.29
N ARG A 135 9.56 12.70 2.46
CA ARG A 135 11.00 12.63 2.24
C ARG A 135 11.73 13.07 3.50
N ALA A 136 12.73 12.32 3.93
CA ALA A 136 13.57 12.72 5.05
C ALA A 136 14.48 13.90 4.66
N SER A 137 14.78 14.74 5.64
CA SER A 137 15.74 15.83 5.46
C SER A 137 17.14 15.28 5.11
N GLY A 138 17.81 15.91 4.15
CA GLY A 138 19.14 15.51 3.69
C GLY A 138 19.16 14.25 2.82
N SER A 139 18.02 13.69 2.45
CA SER A 139 17.94 12.59 1.50
C SER A 139 18.43 13.02 0.12
N ALA A 140 19.35 12.23 -0.47
CA ALA A 140 20.01 12.53 -1.74
C ALA A 140 19.47 11.70 -2.93
N TYR A 141 18.31 11.08 -2.81
CA TYR A 141 17.78 10.13 -3.80
C TYR A 141 16.93 10.80 -4.88
N ASN A 142 17.45 11.87 -5.50
CA ASN A 142 16.77 12.49 -6.63
C ASN A 142 16.74 11.57 -7.86
N ASP A 143 15.71 11.71 -8.68
CA ASP A 143 15.50 10.94 -9.91
C ASP A 143 15.48 9.41 -9.69
N LYS A 144 15.05 8.97 -8.53
CA LYS A 144 14.89 7.55 -8.19
C LYS A 144 13.45 7.17 -7.98
N THR A 145 13.13 5.94 -8.35
CA THR A 145 11.88 5.31 -7.97
C THR A 145 12.16 4.19 -6.99
N ILE A 146 11.59 4.29 -5.80
CA ILE A 146 11.78 3.35 -4.71
C ILE A 146 10.49 2.53 -4.56
N PRO A 147 10.50 1.22 -4.81
CA PRO A 147 9.33 0.38 -4.58
C PRO A 147 9.15 0.12 -3.09
N VAL A 148 7.93 0.20 -2.60
CA VAL A 148 7.55 -0.21 -1.25
C VAL A 148 6.25 -1.00 -1.30
N ARG A 149 6.15 -2.04 -0.48
CA ARG A 149 4.94 -2.83 -0.31
C ARG A 149 4.61 -2.91 1.17
N PHE A 150 3.36 -2.70 1.51
CA PHE A 150 2.89 -2.81 2.89
C PHE A 150 1.42 -3.23 2.92
N VAL A 151 1.03 -3.82 4.03
CA VAL A 151 -0.31 -4.37 4.22
C VAL A 151 -0.93 -3.84 5.49
N TYR A 152 -2.18 -3.38 5.40
CA TYR A 152 -3.05 -3.19 6.55
C TYR A 152 -3.82 -4.47 6.79
N THR A 153 -3.86 -4.92 8.03
CA THR A 153 -4.59 -6.12 8.43
C THR A 153 -5.18 -5.98 9.82
N MET A 154 -6.26 -6.71 10.08
CA MET A 154 -6.78 -6.82 11.44
C MET A 154 -5.89 -7.73 12.27
N LYS A 155 -5.57 -7.35 13.52
CA LYS A 155 -4.71 -8.15 14.42
C LYS A 155 -5.33 -9.47 14.84
N ASP A 156 -6.66 -9.54 14.91
CA ASP A 156 -7.42 -10.72 15.28
C ASP A 156 -7.79 -11.63 14.09
N ASP A 157 -7.70 -11.09 12.86
CA ASP A 157 -8.05 -11.82 11.64
C ASP A 157 -7.18 -11.37 10.45
N HIS A 158 -6.05 -12.01 10.25
CA HIS A 158 -5.11 -11.71 9.17
C HIS A 158 -5.64 -12.08 7.77
N SER A 159 -6.80 -12.71 7.65
CA SER A 159 -7.47 -12.90 6.34
C SER A 159 -8.13 -11.63 5.83
N ARG A 160 -8.36 -10.65 6.71
CA ARG A 160 -8.88 -9.31 6.40
C ARG A 160 -7.71 -8.34 6.22
N TYR A 161 -7.31 -8.15 4.98
CA TYR A 161 -6.17 -7.29 4.67
C TYR A 161 -6.33 -6.56 3.33
N ILE A 162 -5.60 -5.48 3.19
CA ILE A 162 -5.41 -4.74 1.95
C ILE A 162 -3.93 -4.40 1.78
N GLU A 163 -3.36 -4.73 0.63
CA GLU A 163 -1.95 -4.50 0.30
C GLU A 163 -1.81 -3.31 -0.64
N PHE A 164 -0.90 -2.40 -0.30
CA PHE A 164 -0.47 -1.32 -1.17
C PHE A 164 0.91 -1.64 -1.75
N ILE A 165 0.99 -1.60 -3.08
CA ILE A 165 2.21 -1.77 -3.88
C ILE A 165 2.50 -0.41 -4.50
N VAL A 166 3.44 0.33 -3.93
CA VAL A 166 3.65 1.75 -4.22
C VAL A 166 5.02 1.98 -4.86
N SER A 167 5.03 2.76 -5.93
CA SER A 167 6.25 3.33 -6.48
C SER A 167 6.42 4.75 -5.93
N VAL A 168 7.41 4.95 -5.05
CA VAL A 168 7.76 6.27 -4.53
C VAL A 168 8.73 6.92 -5.50
N VAL A 169 8.26 7.95 -6.21
CA VAL A 169 9.06 8.73 -7.16
C VAL A 169 9.71 9.89 -6.43
N MET A 170 11.02 9.91 -6.37
CA MET A 170 11.83 10.97 -5.76
C MET A 170 12.28 11.94 -6.87
N GLU A 171 11.74 13.15 -6.91
CA GLU A 171 12.15 14.22 -7.84
C GLU A 171 13.44 14.89 -7.41
#